data_cbea081eb24f196b913679625dc873f1
#
_entry.id   cbea081eb24f196b913679625dc873f1
#
_cell.length_a   1.000
_cell.length_b   1.000
_cell.length_c   1.000
_cell.angle_alpha   90.00
_cell.angle_beta   90.00
_cell.angle_gamma   90.00
#
_symmetry.space_group_name_H-M   'P 1'
#
loop_
_entity.id
_entity.type
_entity.pdbx_description
1 polymer ?
#
loop_
_entity_poly.entity_id
_entity_poly.type
_entity_poly.pdbx_seq_one_letter_code
_entity_poly.pdbx_strand_id
1 'polypeptide(L)'
;APSVEDYVALRACLLNNTCVFLDNRIDIVSDPENITNKVFQFTAVPPSANIVTSKSSIERTFNYFVKGMNLWYEAKYYIADGMPYSIADFENSYFNESPGPRIVFNGNALAIENKFGDKIKYYQDTPVVSPTGEWVTVKVHFMFSETNNGYIELWQNGIRIMEVTGINLPLFNSIQNSLEVGISATQTGCVLLVDDVRLSPVPF
;
A
#
# COMPACT_ATOMS: atom_id res chain seq x y z
N ALA A 1 2.27 -12.93 9.17
CA ALA A 1 3.08 -13.12 10.38
C ALA A 1 4.25 -14.04 10.02
N PRO A 2 5.44 -13.86 10.62
CA PRO A 2 6.56 -14.74 10.40
C PRO A 2 6.21 -16.17 10.85
N SER A 3 6.74 -17.19 10.17
CA SER A 3 6.59 -18.56 10.59
C SER A 3 7.27 -18.79 11.95
N VAL A 4 6.96 -19.92 12.62
CA VAL A 4 7.64 -20.28 13.89
C VAL A 4 9.14 -20.42 13.65
N GLU A 5 9.54 -20.95 12.50
CA GLU A 5 10.94 -21.14 12.11
C GLU A 5 11.66 -19.80 11.92
N ASP A 6 11.01 -18.81 11.27
CA ASP A 6 11.54 -17.45 11.14
C ASP A 6 11.73 -16.79 12.51
N TYR A 7 10.79 -17.03 13.43
CA TYR A 7 10.87 -16.51 14.79
C TYR A 7 12.04 -17.12 15.56
N VAL A 8 12.26 -18.42 15.43
CA VAL A 8 13.39 -19.14 16.05
C VAL A 8 14.71 -18.64 15.48
N ALA A 9 14.80 -18.46 14.16
CA ALA A 9 15.98 -17.94 13.48
C ALA A 9 16.28 -16.50 13.92
N LEU A 10 15.27 -15.64 13.98
CA LEU A 10 15.40 -14.25 14.46
C LEU A 10 15.89 -14.22 15.91
N ARG A 11 15.29 -15.04 16.79
CA ARG A 11 15.73 -15.13 18.20
C ARG A 11 17.19 -15.58 18.31
N ALA A 12 17.60 -16.58 17.53
CA ALA A 12 18.97 -17.08 17.54
C ALA A 12 19.96 -16.00 17.08
N CYS A 13 19.67 -15.29 15.98
CA CYS A 13 20.56 -14.25 15.50
C CYS A 13 20.67 -13.06 16.48
N LEU A 14 19.57 -12.69 17.16
CA LEU A 14 19.59 -11.65 18.21
C LEU A 14 20.48 -12.05 19.40
N LEU A 15 20.31 -13.27 19.90
CA LEU A 15 21.11 -13.77 21.03
C LEU A 15 22.59 -13.88 20.71
N ASN A 16 22.93 -14.22 19.47
CA ASN A 16 24.31 -14.38 19.00
C ASN A 16 24.91 -13.07 18.46
N ASN A 17 24.14 -11.98 18.43
CA ASN A 17 24.54 -10.69 17.87
C ASN A 17 25.03 -10.79 16.40
N THR A 18 24.37 -11.64 15.61
CA THR A 18 24.68 -11.89 14.20
C THR A 18 23.60 -11.38 13.25
N CYS A 19 22.54 -10.75 13.76
CA CYS A 19 21.50 -10.16 12.94
C CYS A 19 22.04 -8.97 12.11
N VAL A 20 21.64 -8.94 10.85
CA VAL A 20 21.79 -7.75 10.00
C VAL A 20 20.38 -7.20 9.74
N PHE A 21 20.14 -5.98 10.18
CA PHE A 21 18.89 -5.28 9.98
C PHE A 21 19.00 -4.32 8.80
N LEU A 22 17.92 -4.20 8.03
CA LEU A 22 17.81 -3.13 7.05
C LEU A 22 17.55 -1.80 7.79
N ASP A 23 18.13 -0.72 7.29
CA ASP A 23 17.89 0.64 7.80
C ASP A 23 16.56 1.21 7.26
N ASN A 24 15.50 0.42 7.34
CA ASN A 24 14.14 0.84 7.06
C ASN A 24 13.60 1.57 8.28
N ARG A 25 13.01 2.73 8.07
CA ARG A 25 12.53 3.55 9.18
C ARG A 25 11.31 4.39 8.82
N ILE A 26 10.64 4.85 9.87
CA ILE A 26 9.51 5.76 9.81
C ILE A 26 9.88 6.96 10.71
N ASP A 27 9.88 8.12 10.12
CA ASP A 27 10.17 9.39 10.79
C ASP A 27 8.97 10.34 10.69
N ILE A 28 8.92 11.33 11.59
CA ILE A 28 8.03 12.48 11.46
C ILE A 28 8.89 13.67 11.09
N VAL A 29 8.68 14.19 9.89
CA VAL A 29 9.48 15.29 9.34
C VAL A 29 8.62 16.52 9.05
N SER A 30 9.27 17.65 8.75
CA SER A 30 8.54 18.80 8.20
C SER A 30 8.15 18.54 6.76
N ASP A 31 6.95 18.97 6.38
CA ASP A 31 6.48 18.98 5.01
C ASP A 31 7.41 19.88 4.16
N PRO A 32 7.91 19.40 3.01
CA PRO A 32 8.81 20.19 2.16
C PRO A 32 8.20 21.46 1.59
N GLU A 33 6.86 21.52 1.45
CA GLU A 33 6.15 22.69 0.94
C GLU A 33 5.57 23.58 2.06
N ASN A 34 5.45 23.04 3.29
CA ASN A 34 4.96 23.78 4.45
C ASN A 34 5.67 23.33 5.74
N ILE A 35 6.77 24.00 6.10
CA ILE A 35 7.63 23.63 7.23
C ILE A 35 6.90 23.53 8.58
N THR A 36 5.75 24.19 8.74
CA THR A 36 4.95 24.13 9.97
C THR A 36 4.09 22.88 10.06
N ASN A 37 3.83 22.21 8.94
CA ASN A 37 3.16 20.92 8.89
C ASN A 37 4.14 19.77 9.18
N LYS A 38 3.64 18.68 9.76
CA LYS A 38 4.42 17.48 10.04
C LYS A 38 3.78 16.29 9.33
N VAL A 39 4.61 15.54 8.63
CA VAL A 39 4.20 14.43 7.80
C VAL A 39 4.98 13.16 8.14
N PHE A 40 4.45 11.99 7.84
CA PHE A 40 5.20 10.74 7.93
C PHE A 40 6.17 10.62 6.76
N GLN A 41 7.42 10.27 7.07
CA GLN A 41 8.41 9.85 6.09
C GLN A 41 8.70 8.37 6.26
N PHE A 42 8.52 7.62 5.21
CA PHE A 42 8.87 6.21 5.11
C PHE A 42 10.15 6.08 4.28
N THR A 43 11.14 5.40 4.84
CA THR A 43 12.42 5.13 4.15
C THR A 43 12.59 3.62 4.05
N ALA A 44 12.74 3.11 2.84
CA ALA A 44 13.09 1.72 2.59
C ALA A 44 14.40 1.65 1.81
N VAL A 45 15.32 0.80 2.26
CA VAL A 45 16.59 0.53 1.58
C VAL A 45 16.43 -0.69 0.67
N PRO A 46 17.33 -0.91 -0.32
CA PRO A 46 17.30 -2.13 -1.13
C PRO A 46 17.33 -3.39 -0.26
N PRO A 47 16.59 -4.44 -0.61
CA PRO A 47 16.63 -5.70 0.13
C PRO A 47 18.04 -6.31 0.10
N SER A 48 18.43 -6.95 1.20
CA SER A 48 19.66 -7.73 1.25
C SER A 48 19.50 -9.10 0.58
N ALA A 49 20.59 -9.83 0.37
CA ALA A 49 20.58 -11.13 -0.30
C ALA A 49 19.61 -12.17 0.30
N ASN A 50 19.27 -12.04 1.58
CA ASN A 50 18.36 -12.96 2.29
C ASN A 50 16.95 -12.39 2.47
N ILE A 51 16.67 -11.18 1.99
CA ILE A 51 15.38 -10.50 2.11
C ILE A 51 14.93 -10.13 0.72
N VAL A 52 13.83 -10.74 0.28
CA VAL A 52 13.32 -10.59 -1.09
C VAL A 52 12.70 -9.22 -1.36
N THR A 53 12.15 -8.61 -0.32
CA THR A 53 11.51 -7.28 -0.41
C THR A 53 11.87 -6.41 0.78
N SER A 54 11.85 -5.11 0.59
CA SER A 54 12.01 -4.13 1.65
C SER A 54 10.68 -3.42 1.92
N LYS A 55 10.46 -3.01 3.16
CA LYS A 55 9.18 -2.47 3.62
C LYS A 55 9.39 -1.42 4.71
N SER A 56 8.64 -0.32 4.61
CA SER A 56 8.52 0.71 5.64
C SER A 56 7.09 1.26 5.60
N SER A 57 6.24 0.87 6.54
CA SER A 57 4.80 1.14 6.50
C SER A 57 4.16 1.08 7.87
N ILE A 58 2.98 1.68 7.99
CA ILE A 58 2.09 1.58 9.16
C ILE A 58 0.85 0.83 8.75
N GLU A 59 0.48 -0.19 9.54
CA GLU A 59 -0.75 -0.94 9.37
C GLU A 59 -1.69 -0.69 10.55
N ARG A 60 -2.98 -0.59 10.25
CA ARG A 60 -4.04 -0.54 11.25
C ARG A 60 -5.28 -1.30 10.83
N THR A 61 -5.77 -2.15 11.73
CA THR A 61 -7.10 -2.79 11.67
C THR A 61 -8.11 -1.89 12.37
N PHE A 62 -9.12 -1.40 11.66
CA PHE A 62 -10.06 -0.43 12.24
C PHE A 62 -11.48 -0.45 11.65
N ASN A 63 -11.66 -0.93 10.43
CA ASN A 63 -12.97 -1.00 9.78
C ASN A 63 -13.18 -2.37 9.15
N TYR A 64 -14.44 -2.68 8.83
CA TYR A 64 -14.80 -3.96 8.24
C TYR A 64 -15.68 -3.71 7.02
N PHE A 65 -15.19 -4.09 5.85
CA PHE A 65 -15.90 -4.00 4.59
C PHE A 65 -16.08 -5.39 4.02
N VAL A 66 -17.31 -5.69 3.62
CA VAL A 66 -17.68 -6.96 2.98
C VAL A 66 -18.24 -6.70 1.59
N LYS A 67 -18.54 -7.78 0.87
CA LYS A 67 -19.18 -7.73 -0.45
C LYS A 67 -20.36 -6.74 -0.47
N GLY A 68 -20.40 -5.90 -1.49
CA GLY A 68 -21.43 -4.89 -1.72
C GLY A 68 -21.22 -3.58 -0.95
N MET A 69 -20.25 -3.51 -0.04
CA MET A 69 -19.92 -2.26 0.64
C MET A 69 -18.94 -1.42 -0.19
N ASN A 70 -19.03 -0.11 0.01
CA ASN A 70 -18.12 0.86 -0.58
C ASN A 70 -17.03 1.23 0.42
N LEU A 71 -15.81 1.37 -0.08
CA LEU A 71 -14.68 1.94 0.64
C LEU A 71 -14.12 3.09 -0.20
N TRP A 72 -14.02 4.25 0.41
CA TRP A 72 -13.34 5.41 -0.13
C TRP A 72 -12.07 5.64 0.65
N TYR A 73 -10.96 5.78 -0.06
CA TYR A 73 -9.65 6.08 0.51
C TYR A 73 -9.08 7.29 -0.18
N GLU A 74 -8.41 8.18 0.56
CA GLU A 74 -7.65 9.29 0.02
C GLU A 74 -6.44 9.55 0.90
N ALA A 75 -5.31 9.85 0.27
CA ALA A 75 -4.11 10.32 0.94
C ALA A 75 -3.27 11.18 0.01
N LYS A 76 -2.38 11.99 0.58
CA LYS A 76 -1.35 12.70 -0.15
C LYS A 76 -0.04 11.95 -0.07
N TYR A 77 0.66 11.86 -1.18
CA TYR A 77 1.95 11.21 -1.33
C TYR A 77 2.96 12.15 -1.98
N TYR A 78 4.17 12.17 -1.44
CA TYR A 78 5.29 12.89 -2.01
C TYR A 78 6.45 11.91 -2.17
N ILE A 79 6.82 11.59 -3.40
CA ILE A 79 7.94 10.70 -3.70
C ILE A 79 9.21 11.56 -3.66
N ALA A 80 9.96 11.46 -2.56
CA ALA A 80 11.16 12.27 -2.34
C ALA A 80 12.39 11.68 -3.02
N ASP A 81 12.48 10.33 -3.08
CA ASP A 81 13.57 9.62 -3.74
C ASP A 81 13.14 8.22 -4.15
N GLY A 82 13.65 7.74 -5.27
CA GLY A 82 13.33 6.42 -5.82
C GLY A 82 11.85 6.30 -6.23
N MET A 83 11.40 5.08 -6.47
CA MET A 83 10.00 4.78 -6.78
C MET A 83 9.56 3.58 -5.95
N PRO A 84 8.59 3.75 -5.02
CA PRO A 84 8.04 2.62 -4.27
C PRO A 84 7.27 1.70 -5.21
N TYR A 85 7.16 0.41 -4.86
CA TYR A 85 6.29 -0.50 -5.60
C TYR A 85 4.83 -0.37 -5.17
N SER A 86 4.54 -0.46 -3.87
CA SER A 86 3.20 -0.29 -3.30
C SER A 86 3.20 0.83 -2.28
N ILE A 87 2.11 1.61 -2.23
CA ILE A 87 1.94 2.76 -1.32
C ILE A 87 0.76 2.62 -0.38
N ALA A 88 -0.21 1.76 -0.69
CA ALA A 88 -1.31 1.43 0.20
C ALA A 88 -1.83 0.02 -0.09
N ASP A 89 -1.98 -0.77 0.95
CA ASP A 89 -2.47 -2.15 0.89
C ASP A 89 -3.77 -2.26 1.72
N PHE A 90 -4.82 -2.83 1.11
CA PHE A 90 -6.13 -3.06 1.75
C PHE A 90 -6.22 -4.54 2.11
N GLU A 91 -5.91 -4.89 3.34
CA GLU A 91 -5.66 -6.26 3.76
C GLU A 91 -6.89 -6.96 4.33
N ASN A 92 -6.91 -8.28 4.18
CA ASN A 92 -7.90 -9.20 4.76
C ASN A 92 -7.21 -10.10 5.78
N SER A 93 -7.01 -9.63 7.01
CA SER A 93 -6.18 -10.33 7.98
C SER A 93 -6.85 -11.49 8.70
N TYR A 94 -8.18 -11.66 8.58
CA TYR A 94 -8.90 -12.75 9.26
C TYR A 94 -8.86 -14.10 8.55
N PHE A 95 -8.53 -14.11 7.27
CA PHE A 95 -8.43 -15.34 6.51
C PHE A 95 -6.97 -15.52 6.12
N ASN A 96 -6.39 -16.63 6.55
CA ASN A 96 -5.03 -16.99 6.18
C ASN A 96 -4.88 -16.90 4.66
N GLU A 97 -3.81 -16.22 4.23
CA GLU A 97 -3.42 -16.11 2.82
C GLU A 97 -4.40 -15.36 1.91
N SER A 98 -5.24 -14.52 2.47
CA SER A 98 -6.18 -13.72 1.69
C SER A 98 -5.85 -12.23 1.74
N PRO A 99 -4.68 -11.81 1.21
CA PRO A 99 -4.36 -10.39 1.09
C PRO A 99 -5.37 -9.72 0.16
N GLY A 100 -5.58 -8.41 0.35
CA GLY A 100 -6.51 -7.64 -0.46
C GLY A 100 -5.88 -6.96 -1.68
N PRO A 101 -6.59 -6.03 -2.31
CA PRO A 101 -6.05 -5.17 -3.35
C PRO A 101 -5.05 -4.16 -2.77
N ARG A 102 -4.19 -3.62 -3.61
CA ARG A 102 -3.25 -2.56 -3.25
C ARG A 102 -3.06 -1.54 -4.36
N ILE A 103 -2.66 -0.33 -4.00
CA ILE A 103 -2.24 0.71 -4.94
C ILE A 103 -0.74 0.52 -5.19
N VAL A 104 -0.38 0.31 -6.45
CA VAL A 104 1.00 0.08 -6.87
C VAL A 104 1.43 1.04 -7.96
N PHE A 105 2.73 1.13 -8.19
CA PHE A 105 3.28 1.75 -9.38
C PHE A 105 3.60 0.70 -10.45
N ASN A 106 3.20 0.98 -11.68
CA ASN A 106 3.64 0.31 -12.88
C ASN A 106 4.52 1.29 -13.67
N GLY A 107 5.83 1.15 -13.50
CA GLY A 107 6.75 2.22 -13.86
C GLY A 107 6.51 3.42 -12.95
N ASN A 108 6.08 4.54 -13.51
CA ASN A 108 5.73 5.77 -12.79
C ASN A 108 4.23 6.11 -12.84
N ALA A 109 3.39 5.19 -13.28
CA ALA A 109 1.94 5.34 -13.31
C ALA A 109 1.28 4.47 -12.25
N LEU A 110 0.21 4.97 -11.59
CA LEU A 110 -0.54 4.23 -10.60
C LEU A 110 -1.35 3.09 -11.23
N ALA A 111 -1.46 1.99 -10.52
CA ALA A 111 -2.27 0.83 -10.87
C ALA A 111 -2.87 0.20 -9.61
N ILE A 112 -3.84 -0.68 -9.77
CA ILE A 112 -4.37 -1.50 -8.69
C ILE A 112 -3.96 -2.95 -8.93
N GLU A 113 -3.42 -3.61 -7.91
CA GLU A 113 -3.05 -5.02 -7.96
C GLU A 113 -3.79 -5.80 -6.89
N ASN A 114 -4.43 -6.90 -7.28
CA ASN A 114 -4.90 -7.91 -6.34
C ASN A 114 -3.72 -8.80 -5.92
N LYS A 115 -3.45 -8.90 -4.62
CA LYS A 115 -2.40 -9.81 -4.10
C LYS A 115 -2.85 -11.27 -3.99
N PHE A 116 -4.07 -11.60 -4.39
CA PHE A 116 -4.71 -12.90 -4.30
C PHE A 116 -5.07 -13.47 -5.66
N GLY A 117 -5.42 -14.76 -5.69
CA GLY A 117 -5.79 -15.46 -6.92
C GLY A 117 -4.71 -15.33 -8.00
N ASP A 118 -5.12 -15.00 -9.21
CA ASP A 118 -4.24 -14.82 -10.36
C ASP A 118 -3.40 -13.52 -10.30
N LYS A 119 -3.45 -12.79 -9.19
CA LYS A 119 -2.75 -11.51 -8.98
C LYS A 119 -3.04 -10.50 -10.10
N ILE A 120 -4.33 -10.35 -10.43
CA ILE A 120 -4.80 -9.47 -11.50
C ILE A 120 -4.34 -8.04 -11.20
N LYS A 121 -3.83 -7.36 -12.24
CA LYS A 121 -3.51 -5.94 -12.21
C LYS A 121 -4.45 -5.18 -13.13
N TYR A 122 -4.99 -4.09 -12.61
CA TYR A 122 -5.80 -3.14 -13.35
C TYR A 122 -4.94 -1.92 -13.67
N TYR A 123 -4.85 -1.60 -14.96
CA TYR A 123 -4.02 -0.52 -15.47
C TYR A 123 -4.88 0.64 -15.97
N GLN A 124 -4.27 1.80 -16.04
CA GLN A 124 -4.87 2.94 -16.74
C GLN A 124 -4.85 2.70 -18.26
N ASP A 125 -5.93 3.08 -18.96
CA ASP A 125 -5.97 3.02 -20.42
C ASP A 125 -4.93 3.96 -21.05
N THR A 126 -4.78 5.14 -20.47
CA THR A 126 -3.73 6.10 -20.81
C THR A 126 -2.94 6.42 -19.55
N PRO A 127 -1.68 5.95 -19.43
CA PRO A 127 -0.89 6.16 -18.24
C PRO A 127 -0.66 7.66 -17.93
N VAL A 128 -1.04 8.06 -16.72
CA VAL A 128 -0.73 9.37 -16.15
C VAL A 128 0.44 9.21 -15.21
N VAL A 129 1.52 9.92 -15.50
CA VAL A 129 2.74 9.89 -14.70
C VAL A 129 2.46 10.52 -13.33
N SER A 130 2.85 9.82 -12.27
CA SER A 130 2.93 10.42 -10.93
C SER A 130 4.27 11.14 -10.80
N PRO A 131 4.27 12.44 -10.54
CA PRO A 131 5.50 13.22 -10.41
C PRO A 131 6.27 12.82 -9.15
N THR A 132 7.56 13.12 -9.14
CA THR A 132 8.44 13.06 -7.97
C THR A 132 8.78 14.48 -7.53
N GLY A 133 9.01 14.69 -6.23
CA GLY A 133 9.37 16.00 -5.70
C GLY A 133 8.20 16.97 -5.58
N GLU A 134 6.96 16.49 -5.65
CA GLU A 134 5.74 17.27 -5.41
C GLU A 134 4.62 16.40 -4.81
N TRP A 135 3.66 17.01 -4.14
CA TRP A 135 2.52 16.31 -3.54
C TRP A 135 1.52 15.86 -4.59
N VAL A 136 1.12 14.60 -4.49
CA VAL A 136 0.09 13.96 -5.30
C VAL A 136 -1.04 13.47 -4.41
N THR A 137 -2.26 13.93 -4.63
CA THR A 137 -3.45 13.37 -3.99
C THR A 137 -3.89 12.13 -4.75
N VAL A 138 -3.89 11.00 -4.08
CA VAL A 138 -4.39 9.72 -4.61
C VAL A 138 -5.68 9.38 -3.90
N LYS A 139 -6.74 9.14 -4.67
CA LYS A 139 -8.02 8.66 -4.15
C LYS A 139 -8.42 7.37 -4.85
N VAL A 140 -8.93 6.41 -4.10
CA VAL A 140 -9.50 5.18 -4.64
C VAL A 140 -10.89 4.92 -4.05
N HIS A 141 -11.78 4.39 -4.89
CA HIS A 141 -13.07 3.85 -4.50
C HIS A 141 -13.12 2.38 -4.87
N PHE A 142 -13.50 1.56 -3.91
CA PHE A 142 -13.86 0.16 -4.12
C PHE A 142 -15.33 -0.05 -3.78
N MET A 143 -16.10 -0.68 -4.67
CA MET A 143 -17.28 -1.44 -4.29
C MET A 143 -16.87 -2.91 -4.26
N PHE A 144 -16.81 -3.50 -3.07
CA PHE A 144 -16.22 -4.81 -2.88
C PHE A 144 -17.04 -5.96 -3.48
N SER A 145 -16.35 -6.87 -4.17
CA SER A 145 -16.93 -8.11 -4.70
C SER A 145 -15.90 -9.22 -4.85
N GLU A 146 -16.35 -10.43 -4.59
CA GLU A 146 -15.63 -11.71 -4.80
C GLU A 146 -15.77 -12.19 -6.25
N THR A 147 -16.51 -11.46 -7.07
CA THR A 147 -16.78 -11.77 -8.49
C THR A 147 -16.46 -10.54 -9.35
N ASN A 148 -16.58 -10.67 -10.67
CA ASN A 148 -16.32 -9.60 -11.63
C ASN A 148 -17.30 -8.40 -11.54
N ASN A 149 -18.17 -8.36 -10.54
CA ASN A 149 -19.10 -7.24 -10.29
C ASN A 149 -18.54 -6.19 -9.34
N GLY A 150 -17.33 -6.36 -8.84
CA GLY A 150 -16.65 -5.34 -8.07
C GLY A 150 -16.34 -4.13 -8.93
N TYR A 151 -16.22 -2.97 -8.31
CA TYR A 151 -15.95 -1.71 -8.99
C TYR A 151 -14.75 -1.03 -8.36
N ILE A 152 -13.91 -0.46 -9.21
CA ILE A 152 -12.67 0.20 -8.81
C ILE A 152 -12.56 1.49 -9.60
N GLU A 153 -12.42 2.60 -8.90
CA GLU A 153 -12.06 3.88 -9.47
C GLU A 153 -10.80 4.40 -8.79
N LEU A 154 -9.93 5.04 -9.56
CA LEU A 154 -8.70 5.65 -9.08
C LEU A 154 -8.55 7.06 -9.64
N TRP A 155 -8.22 8.00 -8.76
CA TRP A 155 -7.96 9.40 -9.12
C TRP A 155 -6.55 9.81 -8.70
N GLN A 156 -5.96 10.68 -9.51
CA GLN A 156 -4.73 11.40 -9.22
C GLN A 156 -4.99 12.90 -9.35
N ASN A 157 -4.75 13.66 -8.29
CA ASN A 157 -4.98 15.12 -8.24
C ASN A 157 -6.40 15.51 -8.70
N GLY A 158 -7.43 14.77 -8.28
CA GLY A 158 -8.84 14.99 -8.63
C GLY A 158 -9.25 14.54 -10.03
N ILE A 159 -8.31 14.10 -10.86
CA ILE A 159 -8.60 13.56 -12.21
C ILE A 159 -8.76 12.05 -12.09
N ARG A 160 -9.90 11.51 -12.56
CA ARG A 160 -10.10 10.06 -12.62
C ARG A 160 -9.23 9.46 -13.73
N ILE A 161 -8.29 8.58 -13.33
CA ILE A 161 -7.30 7.96 -14.20
C ILE A 161 -7.59 6.49 -14.49
N MET A 162 -8.52 5.88 -13.73
CA MET A 162 -8.95 4.50 -13.94
C MET A 162 -10.39 4.32 -13.49
N GLU A 163 -11.14 3.52 -14.24
CA GLU A 163 -12.47 3.02 -13.89
C GLU A 163 -12.60 1.61 -14.47
N VAL A 164 -12.72 0.60 -13.61
CA VAL A 164 -12.80 -0.80 -14.04
C VAL A 164 -13.79 -1.58 -13.17
N THR A 165 -14.33 -2.65 -13.73
CA THR A 165 -15.05 -3.67 -12.97
C THR A 165 -14.20 -4.92 -12.86
N GLY A 166 -14.27 -5.61 -11.71
CA GLY A 166 -13.50 -6.82 -11.49
C GLY A 166 -13.56 -7.30 -10.05
N ILE A 167 -12.94 -8.45 -9.79
CA ILE A 167 -12.80 -9.01 -8.45
C ILE A 167 -11.88 -8.09 -7.63
N ASN A 168 -12.28 -7.77 -6.41
CA ASN A 168 -11.46 -6.98 -5.46
C ASN A 168 -11.60 -7.47 -4.00
N LEU A 169 -12.24 -8.62 -3.78
CA LEU A 169 -12.19 -9.43 -2.56
C LEU A 169 -11.70 -10.83 -2.89
N PRO A 170 -10.84 -11.45 -2.04
CA PRO A 170 -10.16 -12.69 -2.40
C PRO A 170 -11.05 -13.93 -2.44
N LEU A 171 -11.96 -14.08 -1.50
CA LEU A 171 -12.74 -15.29 -1.31
C LEU A 171 -14.17 -14.97 -0.89
N PHE A 172 -15.05 -15.95 -1.06
CA PHE A 172 -16.41 -15.91 -0.54
C PHE A 172 -16.40 -15.65 0.98
N ASN A 173 -17.18 -14.66 1.41
CA ASN A 173 -17.24 -14.17 2.78
C ASN A 173 -15.95 -13.50 3.30
N SER A 174 -15.08 -13.01 2.44
CA SER A 174 -13.92 -12.22 2.84
C SER A 174 -14.35 -10.90 3.50
N ILE A 175 -13.51 -10.45 4.44
CA ILE A 175 -13.66 -9.16 5.13
C ILE A 175 -12.38 -8.36 4.90
N GLN A 176 -12.48 -7.22 4.24
CA GLN A 176 -11.39 -6.25 4.22
C GLN A 176 -11.40 -5.52 5.57
N ASN A 177 -10.30 -5.58 6.31
CA ASN A 177 -10.30 -5.13 7.70
C ASN A 177 -9.09 -4.33 8.13
N SER A 178 -8.04 -4.24 7.32
CA SER A 178 -6.92 -3.37 7.65
C SER A 178 -6.42 -2.56 6.46
N LEU A 179 -5.82 -1.43 6.77
CA LEU A 179 -5.13 -0.55 5.84
C LEU A 179 -3.66 -0.48 6.24
N GLU A 180 -2.79 -0.75 5.30
CA GLU A 180 -1.37 -0.49 5.40
C GLU A 180 -1.00 0.67 4.47
N VAL A 181 -0.29 1.68 4.98
CA VAL A 181 0.14 2.86 4.23
C VAL A 181 1.65 3.05 4.40
N GLY A 182 2.32 3.40 3.32
CA GLY A 182 3.76 3.58 3.25
C GLY A 182 4.38 2.80 2.12
N ILE A 183 5.64 2.39 2.26
CA ILE A 183 6.35 1.61 1.26
C ILE A 183 6.20 0.12 1.57
N SER A 184 5.62 -0.63 0.64
CA SER A 184 5.49 -2.07 0.74
C SER A 184 6.04 -2.78 -0.49
N ALA A 185 6.69 -3.93 -0.28
CA ALA A 185 7.20 -4.81 -1.33
C ALA A 185 8.16 -4.16 -2.35
N THR A 186 8.92 -3.12 -1.97
CA THR A 186 9.88 -2.51 -2.87
C THR A 186 11.12 -3.37 -3.11
N GLN A 187 11.72 -3.23 -4.28
CA GLN A 187 12.99 -3.88 -4.67
C GLN A 187 14.15 -2.87 -4.71
N THR A 188 13.85 -1.59 -4.65
CA THR A 188 14.82 -0.49 -4.70
C THR A 188 14.70 0.38 -3.46
N GLY A 189 15.75 1.10 -3.12
CA GLY A 189 15.67 2.15 -2.10
C GLY A 189 14.73 3.25 -2.53
N CYS A 190 13.90 3.73 -1.60
CA CYS A 190 13.01 4.85 -1.85
C CYS A 190 12.62 5.58 -0.56
N VAL A 191 12.21 6.83 -0.71
CA VAL A 191 11.72 7.70 0.35
C VAL A 191 10.38 8.27 -0.07
N LEU A 192 9.35 8.02 0.74
CA LEU A 192 7.97 8.43 0.52
C LEU A 192 7.47 9.23 1.72
N LEU A 193 6.92 10.42 1.48
CA LEU A 193 6.18 11.14 2.51
C LEU A 193 4.68 10.91 2.31
N VAL A 194 3.95 10.84 3.42
CA VAL A 194 2.50 10.62 3.41
C VAL A 194 1.82 11.58 4.39
N ASP A 195 0.70 12.15 3.94
CA ASP A 195 -0.15 13.03 4.73
C ASP A 195 -1.64 12.84 4.39
N ASP A 196 -2.52 13.44 5.20
CA ASP A 196 -3.98 13.52 4.99
C ASP A 196 -4.65 12.17 4.70
N VAL A 197 -4.24 11.09 5.36
CA VAL A 197 -4.79 9.75 5.16
C VAL A 197 -6.23 9.68 5.68
N ARG A 198 -7.16 9.38 4.80
CA ARG A 198 -8.61 9.24 5.10
C ARG A 198 -9.18 7.95 4.58
N LEU A 199 -10.11 7.35 5.32
CA LEU A 199 -10.89 6.19 4.90
C LEU A 199 -12.35 6.38 5.33
N SER A 200 -13.30 6.05 4.44
CA SER A 200 -14.73 6.25 4.66
C SER A 200 -15.57 5.24 3.89
N PRO A 201 -16.76 4.83 4.41
CA PRO A 201 -17.73 4.07 3.63
C PRO A 201 -18.55 4.95 2.65
N VAL A 202 -18.40 6.27 2.72
CA VAL A 202 -19.08 7.24 1.85
C VAL A 202 -18.07 8.18 1.22
N PRO A 203 -18.39 8.81 0.07
CA PRO A 203 -17.50 9.79 -0.58
C PRO A 203 -17.11 10.95 0.34
N PHE A 204 -15.90 11.49 0.13
CA PHE A 204 -15.41 12.73 0.78
C PHE A 204 -15.87 13.95 -0.01
#